data_07b24f9fa24b3eba23b306b5e6695bdd
#
_entry.id   07b24f9fa24b3eba23b306b5e6695bdd
#
_cell.length_a   1.000
_cell.length_b   1.000
_cell.length_c   1.000
_cell.angle_alpha   90.00
_cell.angle_beta   90.00
_cell.angle_gamma   90.00
#
_symmetry.space_group_name_H-M   'P 1'
#
loop_
_entity.id
_entity.type
_entity.pdbx_description
1 polymer ?
#
loop_
_entity_poly.entity_id
_entity_poly.type
_entity_poly.pdbx_seq_one_letter_code
_entity_poly.pdbx_strand_id
1 'polypeptide(L)'
;IVEGKGVHFTSHHGKDLIDAVSGLFCSPAGHSRPEIAEAVYEQLKEMSYMPPFQHGHPASFELARRIKALAPGDLDYTFFVNSGSEAVETALKMALLYHRVRGEGQRMRLVGRERGYHGVNFAGFSVGGMVKNREMYGLGVPGVLHMRHTWTEEQRFSQGQPENGAELANDLQRFCDLHGGDTIAACIVEPVAGSTGCLIPPKGYLERLREICDAHGILLIMDEVI
;
A
#
# COMPACT_ATOMS: atom_id res chain seq x y z
N ILE A 1 -27.03 0.27 7.00
CA ILE A 1 -27.13 1.02 5.75
C ILE A 1 -27.90 0.17 4.76
N VAL A 2 -28.89 0.75 4.08
CA VAL A 2 -29.75 0.05 3.11
C VAL A 2 -29.64 0.62 1.71
N GLU A 3 -29.13 1.84 1.58
CA GLU A 3 -28.92 2.51 0.30
C GLU A 3 -27.69 3.41 0.37
N GLY A 4 -27.01 3.60 -0.78
CA GLY A 4 -25.94 4.56 -0.95
C GLY A 4 -26.09 5.27 -2.29
N LYS A 5 -25.92 6.60 -2.33
CA LYS A 5 -25.96 7.39 -3.56
C LYS A 5 -25.02 8.59 -3.48
N GLY A 6 -24.09 8.68 -4.40
CA GLY A 6 -23.07 9.72 -4.35
C GLY A 6 -22.28 9.63 -3.04
N VAL A 7 -22.39 10.64 -2.19
CA VAL A 7 -21.71 10.67 -0.87
C VAL A 7 -22.68 10.43 0.30
N HIS A 8 -23.89 9.96 0.03
CA HIS A 8 -24.92 9.76 1.05
C HIS A 8 -25.26 8.29 1.25
N PHE A 9 -25.47 7.90 2.50
CA PHE A 9 -26.04 6.63 2.89
C PHE A 9 -27.42 6.82 3.54
N THR A 10 -28.32 5.89 3.31
CA THR A 10 -29.57 5.79 4.07
C THR A 10 -29.49 4.63 5.05
N SER A 11 -29.71 4.90 6.33
CA SER A 11 -29.80 3.86 7.37
C SER A 11 -31.10 3.09 7.25
N HIS A 12 -31.19 1.91 7.88
CA HIS A 12 -32.44 1.12 7.95
C HIS A 12 -33.59 1.83 8.71
N HIS A 13 -33.28 2.91 9.43
CA HIS A 13 -34.28 3.80 10.04
C HIS A 13 -34.64 4.99 9.16
N GLY A 14 -34.21 5.05 7.90
CA GLY A 14 -34.47 6.16 6.99
C GLY A 14 -33.62 7.42 7.25
N LYS A 15 -32.61 7.34 8.13
CA LYS A 15 -31.74 8.48 8.43
C LYS A 15 -30.70 8.65 7.33
N ASP A 16 -30.58 9.87 6.83
CA ASP A 16 -29.51 10.28 5.90
C ASP A 16 -28.18 10.49 6.65
N LEU A 17 -27.09 9.96 6.09
CA LEU A 17 -25.74 10.01 6.65
C LEU A 17 -24.76 10.37 5.52
N ILE A 18 -23.80 11.23 5.82
CA ILE A 18 -22.72 11.55 4.87
C ILE A 18 -21.59 10.53 5.04
N ASP A 19 -21.16 9.94 3.92
CA ASP A 19 -19.95 9.14 3.84
C ASP A 19 -18.74 10.05 3.66
N ALA A 20 -18.07 10.41 4.74
CA ALA A 20 -16.91 11.28 4.74
C ALA A 20 -15.57 10.52 4.54
N VAL A 21 -15.64 9.20 4.31
CA VAL A 21 -14.45 8.33 4.18
C VAL A 21 -14.46 7.47 2.91
N SER A 22 -15.35 7.79 1.96
CA SER A 22 -15.45 7.08 0.66
C SER A 22 -15.58 5.55 0.82
N GLY A 23 -16.45 5.09 1.72
CA GLY A 23 -16.61 3.66 2.01
C GLY A 23 -15.31 3.00 2.52
N LEU A 24 -14.58 3.68 3.38
CA LEU A 24 -13.24 3.32 3.87
C LEU A 24 -12.24 3.18 2.70
N PHE A 25 -12.10 4.26 1.92
CA PHE A 25 -11.20 4.41 0.76
C PHE A 25 -11.55 3.55 -0.47
N CYS A 26 -12.69 2.84 -0.45
CA CYS A 26 -13.06 1.89 -1.50
C CYS A 26 -14.00 2.47 -2.56
N SER A 27 -14.64 3.62 -2.33
CA SER A 27 -15.64 4.23 -3.22
C SER A 27 -15.39 5.72 -3.47
N PRO A 28 -14.18 6.12 -3.90
CA PRO A 28 -13.84 7.55 -4.09
C PRO A 28 -14.66 8.21 -5.22
N ALA A 29 -15.17 7.41 -6.17
CA ALA A 29 -16.04 7.90 -7.24
C ALA A 29 -17.50 8.16 -6.80
N GLY A 30 -17.83 7.82 -5.56
CA GLY A 30 -19.19 7.86 -5.03
C GLY A 30 -19.97 6.56 -5.21
N HIS A 31 -21.02 6.39 -4.41
CA HIS A 31 -21.84 5.19 -4.40
C HIS A 31 -22.87 5.17 -5.54
N SER A 32 -23.22 3.96 -5.99
CA SER A 32 -24.30 3.68 -6.94
C SER A 32 -24.21 4.50 -8.24
N ARG A 33 -23.03 4.59 -8.82
CA ARG A 33 -22.78 5.25 -10.10
C ARG A 33 -23.41 4.44 -11.24
N PRO A 34 -24.45 4.97 -11.94
CA PRO A 34 -25.15 4.22 -12.99
C PRO A 34 -24.23 3.79 -14.14
N GLU A 35 -23.30 4.66 -14.53
CA GLU A 35 -22.38 4.38 -15.65
C GLU A 35 -21.41 3.23 -15.33
N ILE A 36 -21.02 3.06 -14.05
CA ILE A 36 -20.19 1.92 -13.62
C ILE A 36 -21.02 0.65 -13.59
N ALA A 37 -22.24 0.72 -13.02
CA ALA A 37 -23.14 -0.42 -12.94
C ALA A 37 -23.50 -0.97 -14.33
N GLU A 38 -23.80 -0.09 -15.28
CA GLU A 38 -24.11 -0.47 -16.66
C GLU A 38 -22.91 -1.12 -17.36
N ALA A 39 -21.72 -0.54 -17.22
CA ALA A 39 -20.51 -1.10 -17.82
C ALA A 39 -20.21 -2.52 -17.26
N VAL A 40 -20.39 -2.73 -15.95
CA VAL A 40 -20.24 -4.06 -15.32
C VAL A 40 -21.29 -5.03 -15.83
N TYR A 41 -22.54 -4.59 -15.92
CA TYR A 41 -23.65 -5.42 -16.42
C TYR A 41 -23.42 -5.89 -17.86
N GLU A 42 -23.05 -4.99 -18.78
CA GLU A 42 -22.78 -5.36 -20.17
C GLU A 42 -21.57 -6.29 -20.28
N GLN A 43 -20.50 -6.04 -19.52
CA GLN A 43 -19.34 -6.94 -19.52
C GLN A 43 -19.70 -8.35 -19.02
N LEU A 44 -20.51 -8.46 -17.96
CA LEU A 44 -20.95 -9.76 -17.43
C LEU A 44 -21.82 -10.54 -18.42
N LYS A 45 -22.59 -9.88 -19.27
CA LYS A 45 -23.36 -10.53 -20.35
C LYS A 45 -22.46 -11.08 -21.45
N GLU A 46 -21.40 -10.35 -21.78
CA GLU A 46 -20.46 -10.76 -22.82
C GLU A 46 -19.51 -11.85 -22.34
N MET A 47 -18.86 -11.63 -21.19
CA MET A 47 -17.94 -12.58 -20.58
C MET A 47 -17.80 -12.29 -19.08
N SER A 48 -18.24 -13.22 -18.26
CA SER A 48 -18.22 -13.09 -16.79
C SER A 48 -16.87 -13.41 -16.17
N TYR A 49 -16.11 -14.33 -16.76
CA TYR A 49 -14.81 -14.77 -16.23
C TYR A 49 -13.97 -15.45 -17.29
N MET A 50 -12.66 -15.21 -17.23
CA MET A 50 -11.64 -15.92 -18.01
C MET A 50 -10.36 -16.01 -17.16
N PRO A 51 -9.79 -17.20 -16.96
CA PRO A 51 -8.54 -17.34 -16.23
C PRO A 51 -7.38 -16.70 -17.01
N PRO A 52 -6.50 -15.93 -16.35
CA PRO A 52 -5.41 -15.22 -17.03
C PRO A 52 -4.21 -16.14 -17.36
N PHE A 53 -4.40 -17.47 -17.36
CA PHE A 53 -3.38 -18.43 -17.74
C PHE A 53 -3.40 -18.65 -19.25
N GLN A 54 -2.33 -18.24 -19.95
CA GLN A 54 -2.16 -18.39 -21.40
C GLN A 54 -3.19 -17.62 -22.24
N HIS A 55 -4.06 -16.84 -21.62
CA HIS A 55 -5.08 -16.03 -22.26
C HIS A 55 -5.01 -14.60 -21.76
N GLY A 56 -5.49 -13.67 -22.56
CA GLY A 56 -5.58 -12.26 -22.20
C GLY A 56 -6.99 -11.72 -22.41
N HIS A 57 -7.32 -10.64 -21.75
CA HIS A 57 -8.58 -9.94 -21.88
C HIS A 57 -8.35 -8.50 -22.33
N PRO A 58 -9.02 -8.01 -23.40
CA PRO A 58 -8.80 -6.66 -23.89
C PRO A 58 -8.96 -5.56 -22.84
N ALA A 59 -9.97 -5.66 -21.97
CA ALA A 59 -10.19 -4.67 -20.91
C ALA A 59 -9.04 -4.62 -19.89
N SER A 60 -8.42 -5.76 -19.54
CA SER A 60 -7.26 -5.78 -18.64
C SER A 60 -6.03 -5.13 -19.27
N PHE A 61 -5.81 -5.37 -20.57
CA PHE A 61 -4.70 -4.72 -21.29
C PHE A 61 -4.89 -3.21 -21.42
N GLU A 62 -6.11 -2.77 -21.72
CA GLU A 62 -6.43 -1.34 -21.77
C GLU A 62 -6.29 -0.68 -20.40
N LEU A 63 -6.73 -1.34 -19.32
CA LEU A 63 -6.54 -0.83 -17.96
C LEU A 63 -5.05 -0.73 -17.62
N ALA A 64 -4.24 -1.75 -17.90
CA ALA A 64 -2.79 -1.72 -17.70
C ALA A 64 -2.13 -0.58 -18.47
N ARG A 65 -2.54 -0.36 -19.73
CA ARG A 65 -2.05 0.75 -20.55
C ARG A 65 -2.37 2.12 -19.94
N ARG A 66 -3.58 2.29 -19.39
CA ARG A 66 -3.98 3.55 -18.72
C ARG A 66 -3.22 3.75 -17.41
N ILE A 67 -3.04 2.71 -16.61
CA ILE A 67 -2.26 2.77 -15.38
C ILE A 67 -0.82 3.17 -15.70
N LYS A 68 -0.18 2.52 -16.68
CA LYS A 68 1.16 2.89 -17.14
C LYS A 68 1.27 4.38 -17.50
N ALA A 69 0.27 4.96 -18.14
CA ALA A 69 0.27 6.37 -18.54
C ALA A 69 0.17 7.35 -17.34
N LEU A 70 -0.28 6.87 -16.17
CA LEU A 70 -0.40 7.65 -14.93
C LEU A 70 0.75 7.36 -13.96
N ALA A 71 1.37 6.19 -14.05
CA ALA A 71 2.43 5.77 -13.15
C ALA A 71 3.70 6.59 -13.33
N PRO A 72 4.44 6.90 -12.26
CA PRO A 72 5.68 7.66 -12.35
C PRO A 72 6.84 6.82 -12.91
N GLY A 73 7.80 7.48 -13.54
CA GLY A 73 9.06 6.86 -13.98
C GLY A 73 8.84 5.74 -15.00
N ASP A 74 9.45 4.60 -14.73
CA ASP A 74 9.46 3.39 -15.57
C ASP A 74 8.59 2.24 -15.05
N LEU A 75 7.56 2.54 -14.26
CA LEU A 75 6.59 1.57 -13.75
C LEU A 75 5.63 1.12 -14.86
N ASP A 76 6.12 0.27 -15.75
CA ASP A 76 5.48 -0.11 -17.01
C ASP A 76 4.59 -1.35 -16.91
N TYR A 77 4.70 -2.13 -15.85
CA TYR A 77 4.03 -3.42 -15.71
C TYR A 77 2.98 -3.38 -14.59
N THR A 78 1.81 -3.93 -14.88
CA THR A 78 0.71 -4.03 -13.92
C THR A 78 0.41 -5.49 -13.62
N PHE A 79 0.39 -5.84 -12.33
CA PHE A 79 -0.05 -7.15 -11.86
C PHE A 79 -1.36 -6.99 -11.10
N PHE A 80 -2.45 -7.50 -11.64
CA PHE A 80 -3.78 -7.39 -11.06
C PHE A 80 -4.03 -8.46 -10.00
N VAL A 81 -4.63 -8.05 -8.88
CA VAL A 81 -5.03 -8.90 -7.76
C VAL A 81 -6.43 -8.51 -7.28
N ASN A 82 -7.00 -9.27 -6.33
CA ASN A 82 -8.37 -9.03 -5.88
C ASN A 82 -8.47 -8.12 -4.65
N SER A 83 -7.36 -7.85 -3.97
CA SER A 83 -7.34 -7.00 -2.77
C SER A 83 -5.97 -6.38 -2.52
N GLY A 84 -5.94 -5.30 -1.72
CA GLY A 84 -4.67 -4.71 -1.26
C GLY A 84 -3.82 -5.70 -0.45
N SER A 85 -4.45 -6.58 0.33
CA SER A 85 -3.73 -7.63 1.06
C SER A 85 -2.99 -8.59 0.12
N GLU A 86 -3.62 -9.00 -0.99
CA GLU A 86 -2.97 -9.80 -2.02
C GLU A 86 -1.88 -9.03 -2.77
N ALA A 87 -2.11 -7.73 -3.03
CA ALA A 87 -1.11 -6.87 -3.67
C ALA A 87 0.17 -6.79 -2.83
N VAL A 88 0.05 -6.49 -1.56
CA VAL A 88 1.19 -6.42 -0.63
C VAL A 88 1.90 -7.77 -0.51
N GLU A 89 1.16 -8.85 -0.27
CA GLU A 89 1.73 -10.20 -0.16
C GLU A 89 2.52 -10.57 -1.43
N THR A 90 1.97 -10.25 -2.60
CA THR A 90 2.61 -10.50 -3.89
C THR A 90 3.84 -9.62 -4.08
N ALA A 91 3.77 -8.32 -3.76
CA ALA A 91 4.89 -7.41 -3.88
C ALA A 91 6.08 -7.82 -3.01
N LEU A 92 5.82 -8.22 -1.74
CA LEU A 92 6.86 -8.70 -0.83
C LEU A 92 7.50 -9.99 -1.33
N LYS A 93 6.70 -10.94 -1.85
CA LYS A 93 7.21 -12.18 -2.47
C LYS A 93 8.01 -11.90 -3.74
N MET A 94 7.56 -10.97 -4.57
CA MET A 94 8.30 -10.55 -5.76
C MET A 94 9.63 -9.91 -5.39
N ALA A 95 9.70 -9.10 -4.33
CA ALA A 95 10.93 -8.51 -3.85
C ALA A 95 11.96 -9.58 -3.44
N LEU A 96 11.53 -10.59 -2.69
CA LEU A 96 12.40 -11.71 -2.32
C LEU A 96 12.87 -12.52 -3.56
N LEU A 97 11.96 -12.78 -4.49
CA LEU A 97 12.28 -13.50 -5.73
C LEU A 97 13.23 -12.70 -6.62
N TYR A 98 13.02 -11.39 -6.76
CA TYR A 98 13.89 -10.49 -7.52
C TYR A 98 15.35 -10.62 -7.08
N HIS A 99 15.61 -10.51 -5.80
CA HIS A 99 16.97 -10.64 -5.27
C HIS A 99 17.52 -12.06 -5.43
N ARG A 100 16.70 -13.07 -5.23
CA ARG A 100 17.11 -14.47 -5.37
C ARG A 100 17.55 -14.81 -6.79
N VAL A 101 16.82 -14.37 -7.83
CA VAL A 101 17.20 -14.65 -9.22
C VAL A 101 18.43 -13.86 -9.67
N ARG A 102 18.76 -12.79 -8.96
CA ARG A 102 20.01 -12.03 -9.14
C ARG A 102 21.22 -12.60 -8.40
N GLY A 103 21.06 -13.71 -7.70
CA GLY A 103 22.11 -14.31 -6.90
C GLY A 103 22.29 -13.70 -5.50
N GLU A 104 21.37 -12.82 -5.07
CA GLU A 104 21.41 -12.11 -3.79
C GLU A 104 20.42 -12.74 -2.78
N GLY A 105 20.40 -14.07 -2.69
CA GLY A 105 19.44 -14.82 -1.87
C GLY A 105 19.54 -14.57 -0.35
N GLN A 106 20.60 -13.90 0.12
CA GLN A 106 20.75 -13.45 1.51
C GLN A 106 19.81 -12.28 1.87
N ARG A 107 19.26 -11.55 0.89
CA ARG A 107 18.31 -10.46 1.10
C ARG A 107 16.95 -11.02 1.47
N MET A 108 16.73 -11.26 2.76
CA MET A 108 15.50 -11.86 3.28
C MET A 108 14.75 -10.97 4.27
N ARG A 109 15.38 -9.87 4.73
CA ARG A 109 14.76 -8.95 5.66
C ARG A 109 13.80 -8.02 4.94
N LEU A 110 12.68 -7.74 5.60
CA LEU A 110 11.69 -6.78 5.17
C LEU A 110 11.61 -5.65 6.20
N VAL A 111 11.44 -4.43 5.73
CA VAL A 111 11.31 -3.26 6.59
C VAL A 111 9.94 -2.63 6.39
N GLY A 112 9.21 -2.46 7.48
CA GLY A 112 7.98 -1.68 7.51
C GLY A 112 8.11 -0.47 8.43
N ARG A 113 6.97 0.13 8.79
CA ARG A 113 6.93 1.31 9.66
C ARG A 113 5.91 1.11 10.77
N GLU A 114 6.24 1.57 11.98
CA GLU A 114 5.27 1.68 13.08
C GLU A 114 4.02 2.42 12.61
N ARG A 115 2.85 1.99 13.08
CA ARG A 115 1.53 2.49 12.70
C ARG A 115 1.16 2.28 11.21
N GLY A 116 1.98 1.58 10.42
CA GLY A 116 1.64 1.20 9.05
C GLY A 116 0.57 0.11 9.03
N TYR A 117 -0.28 0.12 7.99
CA TYR A 117 -1.23 -0.95 7.72
C TYR A 117 -1.09 -1.44 6.28
N HIS A 118 -0.83 -2.72 6.11
CA HIS A 118 -0.53 -3.32 4.81
C HIS A 118 -1.39 -4.58 4.54
N GLY A 119 -2.62 -4.59 5.04
CA GLY A 119 -3.55 -5.69 4.82
C GLY A 119 -3.56 -6.74 5.93
N VAL A 120 -4.35 -7.79 5.72
CA VAL A 120 -4.69 -8.81 6.74
C VAL A 120 -3.89 -10.12 6.60
N ASN A 121 -3.19 -10.34 5.49
CA ASN A 121 -2.35 -11.51 5.30
C ASN A 121 -1.09 -11.44 6.17
N PHE A 122 -0.46 -12.59 6.45
CA PHE A 122 0.63 -12.67 7.42
C PHE A 122 1.85 -11.82 7.09
N ALA A 123 2.25 -11.70 5.81
CA ALA A 123 3.37 -10.83 5.47
C ALA A 123 2.97 -9.34 5.58
N GLY A 124 1.78 -8.96 5.13
CA GLY A 124 1.23 -7.61 5.28
C GLY A 124 1.09 -7.21 6.76
N PHE A 125 0.53 -8.11 7.58
CA PHE A 125 0.47 -7.95 9.04
C PHE A 125 1.87 -7.80 9.65
N SER A 126 2.84 -8.57 9.17
CA SER A 126 4.20 -8.58 9.73
C SER A 126 4.95 -7.28 9.47
N VAL A 127 4.86 -6.71 8.25
CA VAL A 127 5.45 -5.41 7.93
C VAL A 127 4.61 -4.24 8.44
N GLY A 128 3.34 -4.47 8.76
CA GLY A 128 2.48 -3.51 9.42
C GLY A 128 2.93 -3.21 10.85
N GLY A 129 2.59 -2.03 11.34
CA GLY A 129 3.00 -1.54 12.65
C GLY A 129 1.83 -1.16 13.57
N MET A 130 0.61 -1.63 13.29
CA MET A 130 -0.55 -1.38 14.16
C MET A 130 -0.42 -2.19 15.46
N VAL A 131 -0.34 -1.49 16.58
CA VAL A 131 -0.10 -2.09 17.91
C VAL A 131 -1.09 -3.21 18.23
N LYS A 132 -2.40 -2.96 18.04
CA LYS A 132 -3.45 -3.95 18.34
C LYS A 132 -3.29 -5.26 17.54
N ASN A 133 -2.96 -5.16 16.26
CA ASN A 133 -2.74 -6.35 15.44
C ASN A 133 -1.51 -7.13 15.91
N ARG A 134 -0.43 -6.44 16.24
CA ARG A 134 0.80 -7.08 16.73
C ARG A 134 0.62 -7.74 18.10
N GLU A 135 -0.13 -7.11 18.98
CA GLU A 135 -0.46 -7.66 20.31
C GLU A 135 -1.30 -8.93 20.21
N MET A 136 -2.30 -8.94 19.31
CA MET A 136 -3.30 -10.00 19.25
C MET A 136 -2.89 -11.22 18.44
N TYR A 137 -2.06 -11.05 17.39
CA TYR A 137 -1.74 -12.13 16.46
C TYR A 137 -0.32 -12.70 16.62
N GLY A 138 0.44 -12.20 17.58
CA GLY A 138 1.73 -12.76 17.97
C GLY A 138 2.84 -12.54 16.94
N LEU A 139 3.66 -13.57 16.72
CA LEU A 139 4.81 -13.48 15.84
C LEU A 139 4.40 -13.54 14.37
N GLY A 140 4.85 -12.55 13.61
CA GLY A 140 4.72 -12.54 12.15
C GLY A 140 5.85 -13.29 11.45
N VAL A 141 6.09 -12.93 10.19
CA VAL A 141 7.20 -13.44 9.38
C VAL A 141 8.53 -13.03 10.03
N PRO A 142 9.50 -13.96 10.20
CA PRO A 142 10.80 -13.65 10.77
C PRO A 142 11.59 -12.62 9.93
N GLY A 143 12.44 -11.83 10.59
CA GLY A 143 13.35 -10.89 9.92
C GLY A 143 12.71 -9.56 9.51
N VAL A 144 11.50 -9.26 9.98
CA VAL A 144 10.85 -7.96 9.76
C VAL A 144 11.33 -6.94 10.79
N LEU A 145 11.70 -5.76 10.30
CA LEU A 145 12.12 -4.61 11.09
C LEU A 145 11.11 -3.47 10.92
N HIS A 146 11.01 -2.59 11.91
CA HIS A 146 10.07 -1.45 11.86
C HIS A 146 10.79 -0.14 12.15
N MET A 147 10.72 0.79 11.21
CA MET A 147 11.11 2.19 11.41
C MET A 147 10.08 2.87 12.33
N ARG A 148 10.49 3.94 13.00
CA ARG A 148 9.57 4.80 13.73
C ARG A 148 8.53 5.40 12.77
N HIS A 149 7.33 5.69 13.31
CA HIS A 149 6.31 6.46 12.61
C HIS A 149 6.73 7.94 12.44
N THR A 150 6.06 8.65 11.54
CA THR A 150 6.40 10.04 11.21
C THR A 150 5.64 11.09 12.03
N TRP A 151 4.70 10.67 12.88
CA TRP A 151 3.95 11.61 13.72
C TRP A 151 4.78 12.04 14.93
N THR A 152 4.80 13.34 15.19
CA THR A 152 5.39 13.93 16.40
C THR A 152 4.39 14.88 17.08
N GLU A 153 4.49 15.04 18.41
CA GLU A 153 3.58 15.93 19.16
C GLU A 153 3.72 17.39 18.72
N GLU A 154 4.93 17.83 18.39
CA GLU A 154 5.18 19.21 17.94
C GLU A 154 4.48 19.52 16.61
N GLN A 155 4.22 18.50 15.80
CA GLN A 155 3.67 18.67 14.46
C GLN A 155 2.21 18.20 14.33
N ARG A 156 1.55 17.87 15.43
CA ARG A 156 0.18 17.30 15.43
C ARG A 156 -0.88 18.15 14.75
N PHE A 157 -0.64 19.46 14.64
CA PHE A 157 -1.56 20.40 13.97
C PHE A 157 -0.97 21.05 12.72
N SER A 158 0.09 20.47 12.15
CA SER A 158 0.63 20.95 10.87
C SER A 158 -0.45 20.92 9.80
N GLN A 159 -0.55 22.01 9.06
CA GLN A 159 -1.39 22.06 7.87
C GLN A 159 -0.57 21.60 6.66
N GLY A 160 -1.05 20.51 6.02
CA GLY A 160 -0.32 19.89 4.93
C GLY A 160 0.88 19.08 5.40
N GLN A 161 1.96 19.10 4.63
CA GLN A 161 3.17 18.33 4.89
C GLN A 161 4.02 18.97 6.00
N PRO A 162 4.35 18.23 7.07
CA PRO A 162 5.24 18.75 8.13
C PRO A 162 6.62 19.15 7.60
N GLU A 163 7.17 20.25 8.12
CA GLU A 163 8.47 20.77 7.67
C GLU A 163 9.67 19.95 8.18
N ASN A 164 9.56 19.36 9.38
CA ASN A 164 10.65 18.66 10.05
C ASN A 164 10.33 17.16 10.20
N GLY A 165 11.35 16.31 10.24
CA GLY A 165 11.21 14.87 10.47
C GLY A 165 11.74 13.99 9.34
N ALA A 166 12.39 14.57 8.33
CA ALA A 166 13.05 13.80 7.27
C ALA A 166 14.10 12.82 7.83
N GLU A 167 14.76 13.18 8.94
CA GLU A 167 15.75 12.37 9.64
C GLU A 167 15.18 11.06 10.21
N LEU A 168 13.86 10.93 10.38
CA LEU A 168 13.22 9.68 10.78
C LEU A 168 13.42 8.57 9.74
N ALA A 169 13.64 8.91 8.48
CA ALA A 169 14.01 7.96 7.43
C ALA A 169 15.36 7.28 7.69
N ASN A 170 16.25 7.90 8.48
CA ASN A 170 17.55 7.31 8.84
C ASN A 170 17.44 6.07 9.75
N ASP A 171 16.25 5.71 10.22
CA ASP A 171 16.05 4.40 10.84
C ASP A 171 16.36 3.27 9.86
N LEU A 172 16.04 3.44 8.57
CA LEU A 172 16.44 2.48 7.53
C LEU A 172 17.96 2.39 7.39
N GLN A 173 18.67 3.53 7.41
CA GLN A 173 20.14 3.53 7.39
C GLN A 173 20.72 2.79 8.59
N ARG A 174 20.19 3.03 9.80
CA ARG A 174 20.61 2.32 11.01
C ARG A 174 20.41 0.81 10.91
N PHE A 175 19.34 0.35 10.24
CA PHE A 175 19.14 -1.08 9.98
C PHE A 175 20.18 -1.62 8.99
N CYS A 176 20.53 -0.85 7.96
CA CYS A 176 21.61 -1.20 7.06
C CYS A 176 22.95 -1.32 7.78
N ASP A 177 23.25 -0.38 8.67
CA ASP A 177 24.50 -0.37 9.45
C ASP A 177 24.58 -1.55 10.44
N LEU A 178 23.45 -1.92 11.04
CA LEU A 178 23.39 -2.99 12.05
C LEU A 178 23.34 -4.39 11.43
N HIS A 179 22.60 -4.57 10.34
CA HIS A 179 22.29 -5.89 9.78
C HIS A 179 22.98 -6.19 8.46
N GLY A 180 23.64 -5.18 7.86
CA GLY A 180 24.11 -5.21 6.47
C GLY A 180 23.00 -4.87 5.48
N GLY A 181 23.18 -3.82 4.69
CA GLY A 181 22.17 -3.39 3.70
C GLY A 181 21.87 -4.47 2.65
N ASP A 182 22.84 -5.34 2.38
CA ASP A 182 22.74 -6.49 1.48
C ASP A 182 21.91 -7.67 2.05
N THR A 183 21.43 -7.58 3.29
CA THR A 183 20.49 -8.56 3.86
C THR A 183 19.03 -8.10 3.78
N ILE A 184 18.78 -6.84 3.40
CA ILE A 184 17.44 -6.25 3.31
C ILE A 184 16.95 -6.34 1.87
N ALA A 185 15.78 -6.96 1.67
CA ALA A 185 15.15 -7.11 0.37
C ALA A 185 14.32 -5.88 -0.01
N ALA A 186 13.46 -5.44 0.88
CA ALA A 186 12.53 -4.35 0.60
C ALA A 186 12.18 -3.54 1.85
N CYS A 187 11.86 -2.26 1.61
CA CYS A 187 11.20 -1.37 2.53
C CYS A 187 9.81 -1.03 1.97
N ILE A 188 8.76 -1.21 2.78
CA ILE A 188 7.38 -0.87 2.41
C ILE A 188 6.84 0.23 3.31
N VAL A 189 6.25 1.26 2.71
CA VAL A 189 5.62 2.37 3.43
C VAL A 189 4.36 2.84 2.69
N GLU A 190 3.40 3.34 3.45
CA GLU A 190 2.33 4.18 2.90
C GLU A 190 2.89 5.59 2.68
N PRO A 191 2.79 6.20 1.49
CA PRO A 191 3.13 7.62 1.31
C PRO A 191 2.31 8.53 2.23
N VAL A 192 1.03 8.23 2.41
CA VAL A 192 0.17 8.81 3.45
C VAL A 192 -0.40 7.66 4.28
N ALA A 193 -0.03 7.56 5.54
CA ALA A 193 -0.54 6.50 6.42
C ALA A 193 -2.02 6.75 6.74
N GLY A 194 -2.92 5.96 6.14
CA GLY A 194 -4.36 6.15 6.22
C GLY A 194 -4.98 5.67 7.53
N SER A 195 -4.85 4.38 7.82
CA SER A 195 -5.55 3.68 8.91
C SER A 195 -5.24 4.20 10.32
N THR A 196 -4.14 4.87 10.50
CA THR A 196 -3.68 5.39 11.81
C THR A 196 -3.81 6.91 11.95
N GLY A 197 -4.58 7.57 11.07
CA GLY A 197 -4.96 8.96 11.23
C GLY A 197 -4.50 9.91 10.12
N CYS A 198 -4.34 9.41 8.90
CA CYS A 198 -3.93 10.22 7.73
C CYS A 198 -2.62 10.98 7.99
N LEU A 199 -1.58 10.25 8.38
CA LEU A 199 -0.28 10.81 8.69
C LEU A 199 0.49 11.12 7.40
N ILE A 200 0.58 12.41 7.08
CA ILE A 200 1.36 12.90 5.94
C ILE A 200 2.84 12.88 6.33
N PRO A 201 3.75 12.30 5.52
CA PRO A 201 5.16 12.26 5.85
C PRO A 201 5.78 13.67 5.79
N PRO A 202 6.79 13.94 6.63
CA PRO A 202 7.52 15.21 6.58
C PRO A 202 8.21 15.44 5.22
N LYS A 203 8.46 16.70 4.90
CA LYS A 203 9.24 17.07 3.71
C LYS A 203 10.61 16.38 3.72
N GLY A 204 11.00 15.81 2.59
CA GLY A 204 12.26 15.08 2.43
C GLY A 204 12.31 13.66 3.03
N TYR A 205 11.25 13.19 3.69
CA TYR A 205 11.23 11.84 4.28
C TYR A 205 11.23 10.73 3.22
N LEU A 206 10.36 10.83 2.22
CA LEU A 206 10.26 9.83 1.15
C LEU A 206 11.48 9.88 0.23
N GLU A 207 11.97 11.07 -0.06
CA GLU A 207 13.21 11.28 -0.82
C GLU A 207 14.41 10.63 -0.10
N ARG A 208 14.51 10.81 1.21
CA ARG A 208 15.56 10.21 2.01
C ARG A 208 15.46 8.68 2.05
N LEU A 209 14.24 8.11 2.12
CA LEU A 209 14.05 6.66 1.99
C LEU A 209 14.53 6.16 0.62
N ARG A 210 14.22 6.89 -0.46
CA ARG A 210 14.67 6.54 -1.81
C ARG A 210 16.19 6.53 -1.91
N GLU A 211 16.86 7.57 -1.40
CA GLU A 211 18.32 7.65 -1.38
C GLU A 211 18.96 6.45 -0.66
N ILE A 212 18.45 6.10 0.52
CA ILE A 212 18.99 4.95 1.28
C ILE A 212 18.74 3.64 0.53
N CYS A 213 17.53 3.46 -0.02
CA CYS A 213 17.20 2.27 -0.80
C CYS A 213 18.12 2.12 -2.01
N ASP A 214 18.38 3.19 -2.75
CA ASP A 214 19.27 3.19 -3.91
C ASP A 214 20.71 2.87 -3.52
N ALA A 215 21.23 3.49 -2.45
CA ALA A 215 22.59 3.27 -1.97
C ALA A 215 22.85 1.81 -1.57
N HIS A 216 21.83 1.10 -1.08
CA HIS A 216 21.95 -0.28 -0.58
C HIS A 216 21.30 -1.32 -1.48
N GLY A 217 20.71 -0.95 -2.62
CA GLY A 217 20.01 -1.86 -3.53
C GLY A 217 18.73 -2.48 -2.92
N ILE A 218 18.07 -1.77 -2.02
CA ILE A 218 16.83 -2.17 -1.37
C ILE A 218 15.64 -1.77 -2.26
N LEU A 219 14.67 -2.65 -2.47
CA LEU A 219 13.44 -2.29 -3.18
C LEU A 219 12.54 -1.44 -2.30
N LEU A 220 12.10 -0.29 -2.82
CA LEU A 220 11.14 0.57 -2.13
C LEU A 220 9.74 0.32 -2.69
N ILE A 221 8.83 -0.10 -1.82
CA ILE A 221 7.42 -0.39 -2.14
C ILE A 221 6.55 0.73 -1.54
N MET A 222 5.80 1.41 -2.39
CA MET A 222 4.83 2.42 -1.99
C MET A 222 3.43 1.80 -1.97
N ASP A 223 2.81 1.74 -0.80
CA ASP A 223 1.43 1.29 -0.63
C ASP A 223 0.51 2.51 -0.71
N GLU A 224 0.01 2.77 -1.92
CA GLU A 224 -0.74 3.97 -2.26
C GLU A 224 -2.26 3.75 -2.18
N VAL A 225 -2.75 3.19 -1.08
CA VAL A 225 -4.18 2.99 -0.84
C VAL A 225 -4.93 4.31 -0.62
N ILE A 226 -4.26 5.37 -0.19
CA ILE A 226 -4.77 6.74 -0.07
C ILE A 226 -4.32 7.54 -1.30
#